data_f6244f98a6822163ad1b3369df4a5d6d
#
_entry.id   f6244f98a6822163ad1b3369df4a5d6d
#
_cell.length_a   1.000
_cell.length_b   1.000
_cell.length_c   1.000
_cell.angle_alpha   90.00
_cell.angle_beta   90.00
_cell.angle_gamma   90.00
#
_symmetry.space_group_name_H-M   'P 1'
#
loop_
_entity.id
_entity.type
_entity.pdbx_description
1 polymer ?
#
loop_
_entity_poly.entity_id
_entity_poly.type
_entity_poly.pdbx_seq_one_letter_code
_entity_poly.pdbx_strand_id
1 'polypeptide(L)'
;MDTRKLKAMRNSALRACFNRLEETSYRLEHSATIRGREYINDAAARTVNATWYSFESIHGGIVWIACGSNEEIDYNRLLPLALRKVRMLLVLGNAENMKKAFGAVVPKIVECTNMAEALHHAYFYDSDDVKVLFSPASSSVATSEALGEMFLHEVNEL
;
A
#
# COMPACT_ATOMS: atom_id res chain seq x y z
N MET A 1 3.78 -41.14 10.70
CA MET A 1 3.18 -40.62 9.45
C MET A 1 4.21 -40.67 8.35
N ASP A 2 3.84 -41.19 7.22
CA ASP A 2 4.73 -41.22 6.05
C ASP A 2 5.13 -39.80 5.61
N THR A 3 6.41 -39.61 5.36
CA THR A 3 6.97 -38.31 4.92
C THR A 3 6.31 -37.80 3.64
N ARG A 4 5.96 -38.69 2.74
CA ARG A 4 5.25 -38.37 1.49
C ARG A 4 3.85 -37.82 1.77
N LYS A 5 3.16 -38.40 2.74
CA LYS A 5 1.81 -37.98 3.14
C LYS A 5 1.84 -36.63 3.83
N LEU A 6 2.83 -36.41 4.70
CA LEU A 6 3.09 -35.11 5.32
C LEU A 6 3.41 -34.06 4.27
N LYS A 7 4.24 -34.42 3.29
CA LYS A 7 4.64 -33.52 2.21
C LYS A 7 3.45 -33.18 1.30
N ALA A 8 2.60 -34.18 1.01
CA ALA A 8 1.38 -33.98 0.23
C ALA A 8 0.38 -33.06 0.96
N MET A 9 0.21 -33.29 2.26
CA MET A 9 -0.66 -32.43 3.09
C MET A 9 -0.12 -31.02 3.20
N ARG A 10 1.18 -30.88 3.39
CA ARG A 10 1.85 -29.58 3.41
C ARG A 10 1.72 -28.88 2.07
N ASN A 11 1.90 -29.58 0.96
CA ASN A 11 1.76 -29.05 -0.38
C ASN A 11 0.32 -28.61 -0.65
N SER A 12 -0.66 -29.37 -0.14
CA SER A 12 -2.08 -28.98 -0.24
C SER A 12 -2.38 -27.72 0.53
N ALA A 13 -1.85 -27.60 1.76
CA ALA A 13 -1.99 -26.39 2.57
C ALA A 13 -1.26 -25.21 1.94
N LEU A 14 -0.06 -25.43 1.42
CA LEU A 14 0.71 -24.43 0.69
C LEU A 14 -0.01 -23.98 -0.56
N ARG A 15 -0.60 -24.92 -1.30
CA ARG A 15 -1.37 -24.60 -2.51
C ARG A 15 -2.60 -23.76 -2.17
N ALA A 16 -3.30 -24.08 -1.09
CA ALA A 16 -4.41 -23.27 -0.60
C ALA A 16 -3.94 -21.87 -0.19
N CYS A 17 -2.75 -21.76 0.44
CA CYS A 17 -2.14 -20.47 0.74
C CYS A 17 -1.76 -19.72 -0.53
N PHE A 18 -1.16 -20.38 -1.52
CA PHE A 18 -0.82 -19.78 -2.81
C PHE A 18 -2.05 -19.35 -3.57
N ASN A 19 -3.12 -20.12 -3.56
CA ASN A 19 -4.38 -19.72 -4.20
C ASN A 19 -4.96 -18.48 -3.52
N ARG A 20 -4.86 -18.39 -2.20
CA ARG A 20 -5.25 -17.17 -1.48
C ARG A 20 -4.32 -16.00 -1.79
N LEU A 21 -3.02 -16.26 -1.96
CA LEU A 21 -2.05 -15.25 -2.39
C LEU A 21 -2.28 -14.80 -3.82
N GLU A 22 -2.69 -15.70 -4.71
CA GLU A 22 -3.10 -15.35 -6.08
C GLU A 22 -4.38 -14.51 -6.06
N GLU A 23 -5.34 -14.84 -5.18
CA GLU A 23 -6.53 -14.03 -4.93
C GLU A 23 -6.18 -12.71 -4.25
N THR A 24 -5.03 -12.66 -3.55
CA THR A 24 -4.48 -11.46 -2.92
C THR A 24 -3.22 -10.99 -3.62
N SER A 25 -3.18 -11.06 -4.95
CA SER A 25 -2.14 -10.39 -5.75
C SER A 25 -2.01 -8.92 -5.35
N TYR A 26 -0.89 -8.32 -5.60
CA TYR A 26 -0.60 -6.95 -5.19
C TYR A 26 -0.47 -6.79 -3.68
N ARG A 27 0.17 -7.76 -3.04
CA ARG A 27 0.54 -7.69 -1.63
C ARG A 27 2.03 -7.44 -1.51
N LEU A 28 2.42 -6.19 -1.23
CA LEU A 28 3.83 -5.76 -1.12
C LEU A 28 4.67 -6.15 -2.35
N GLU A 29 4.10 -6.08 -3.52
CA GLU A 29 4.80 -6.44 -4.75
C GLU A 29 5.71 -5.32 -5.22
N HIS A 30 6.98 -5.66 -5.46
CA HIS A 30 7.90 -4.75 -6.11
C HIS A 30 7.44 -4.51 -7.55
N SER A 31 7.09 -3.27 -7.88
CA SER A 31 6.62 -2.92 -9.23
C SER A 31 7.72 -2.36 -10.10
N ALA A 32 8.58 -1.52 -9.54
CA ALA A 32 9.67 -0.91 -10.27
C ALA A 32 10.66 -0.26 -9.31
N THR A 33 11.88 -0.02 -9.80
CA THR A 33 12.84 0.87 -9.18
C THR A 33 13.16 1.96 -10.20
N ILE A 34 12.80 3.19 -9.90
CA ILE A 34 12.97 4.32 -10.80
C ILE A 34 13.86 5.34 -10.10
N ARG A 35 15.01 5.65 -10.68
CA ARG A 35 16.02 6.55 -10.10
C ARG A 35 16.41 6.16 -8.67
N GLY A 36 16.56 4.84 -8.43
CA GLY A 36 16.91 4.30 -7.13
C GLY A 36 15.77 4.23 -6.13
N ARG A 37 14.58 4.68 -6.47
CA ARG A 37 13.40 4.64 -5.61
C ARG A 37 12.51 3.47 -5.97
N GLU A 38 12.20 2.64 -4.97
CA GLU A 38 11.34 1.48 -5.13
C GLU A 38 9.86 1.87 -5.07
N TYR A 39 9.08 1.33 -5.99
CA TYR A 39 7.62 1.50 -6.05
C TYR A 39 6.98 0.16 -5.70
N ILE A 40 6.20 0.13 -4.63
CA ILE A 40 5.63 -1.10 -4.06
C ILE A 40 4.12 -1.08 -4.23
N ASN A 41 3.60 -2.13 -4.85
CA ASN A 41 2.17 -2.31 -5.07
C ASN A 41 1.57 -3.17 -3.96
N ASP A 42 0.81 -2.53 -3.09
CA ASP A 42 0.14 -3.16 -1.96
C ASP A 42 -1.38 -2.93 -2.05
N ALA A 43 -1.90 -2.99 -3.28
CA ALA A 43 -3.32 -2.71 -3.55
C ALA A 43 -4.27 -3.66 -2.81
N ALA A 44 -3.78 -4.83 -2.38
CA ALA A 44 -4.55 -5.79 -1.59
C ALA A 44 -4.73 -5.37 -0.12
N ALA A 45 -3.96 -4.38 0.36
CA ALA A 45 -4.05 -3.91 1.75
C ALA A 45 -5.22 -2.93 1.91
N ARG A 46 -6.42 -3.45 2.06
CA ARG A 46 -7.67 -2.68 2.10
C ARG A 46 -8.22 -2.48 3.50
N THR A 47 -7.41 -2.75 4.51
CA THR A 47 -7.75 -2.53 5.91
C THR A 47 -6.60 -1.81 6.61
N VAL A 48 -6.92 -1.16 7.71
CA VAL A 48 -5.91 -0.51 8.57
C VAL A 48 -4.87 -1.54 9.05
N ASN A 49 -5.31 -2.72 9.46
CA ASN A 49 -4.40 -3.77 9.93
C ASN A 49 -3.44 -4.25 8.82
N ALA A 50 -3.93 -4.45 7.61
CA ALA A 50 -3.09 -4.86 6.50
C ALA A 50 -2.02 -3.82 6.19
N THR A 51 -2.40 -2.55 6.16
CA THR A 51 -1.47 -1.44 5.94
C THR A 51 -0.47 -1.32 7.09
N TRP A 52 -0.88 -1.60 8.32
CA TRP A 52 0.02 -1.63 9.47
C TRP A 52 1.17 -2.64 9.26
N TYR A 53 0.83 -3.85 8.84
CA TYR A 53 1.84 -4.88 8.54
C TYR A 53 2.76 -4.45 7.39
N SER A 54 2.21 -3.77 6.39
CA SER A 54 3.01 -3.24 5.28
C SER A 54 4.02 -2.21 5.76
N PHE A 55 3.59 -1.27 6.59
CA PHE A 55 4.50 -0.28 7.19
C PHE A 55 5.61 -0.94 8.01
N GLU A 56 5.26 -1.94 8.81
CA GLU A 56 6.26 -2.69 9.60
C GLU A 56 7.30 -3.37 8.72
N SER A 57 6.90 -3.87 7.57
CA SER A 57 7.76 -4.63 6.66
C SER A 57 8.72 -3.76 5.86
N ILE A 58 8.45 -2.46 5.74
CA ILE A 58 9.25 -1.56 4.93
C ILE A 58 10.29 -0.86 5.80
N HIS A 59 11.54 -0.86 5.36
CA HIS A 59 12.61 -0.12 6.01
C HIS A 59 12.75 1.26 5.38
N GLY A 60 12.97 2.27 6.23
CA GLY A 60 13.17 3.64 5.78
C GLY A 60 11.88 4.44 5.69
N GLY A 61 11.96 5.60 5.02
CA GLY A 61 10.82 6.48 4.84
C GLY A 61 9.85 5.99 3.78
N ILE A 62 8.60 6.40 3.90
CA ILE A 62 7.52 5.98 3.00
C ILE A 62 6.82 7.21 2.44
N VAL A 63 6.66 7.25 1.12
CA VAL A 63 5.65 8.06 0.47
C VAL A 63 4.45 7.16 0.26
N TRP A 64 3.39 7.42 0.99
CA TRP A 64 2.22 6.54 1.06
C TRP A 64 1.11 7.05 0.16
N ILE A 65 0.65 6.20 -0.75
CA ILE A 65 -0.53 6.44 -1.57
C ILE A 65 -1.66 5.60 -0.99
N ALA A 66 -2.74 6.25 -0.59
CA ALA A 66 -3.90 5.60 0.02
C ALA A 66 -5.18 5.97 -0.71
N CYS A 67 -6.25 5.23 -0.46
CA CYS A 67 -7.58 5.56 -0.95
C CYS A 67 -8.38 6.24 0.15
N GLY A 68 -8.93 7.39 -0.15
CA GLY A 68 -9.85 8.08 0.74
C GLY A 68 -11.17 7.32 0.90
N SER A 69 -11.87 7.59 1.98
CA SER A 69 -13.17 6.98 2.25
C SER A 69 -14.11 8.02 2.84
N ASN A 70 -15.39 7.90 2.51
CA ASN A 70 -16.45 8.69 3.13
C ASN A 70 -16.90 8.09 4.48
N GLU A 71 -16.48 6.86 4.75
CA GLU A 71 -16.77 6.19 6.01
C GLU A 71 -15.80 6.62 7.11
N GLU A 72 -16.28 6.61 8.34
CA GLU A 72 -15.40 6.78 9.49
C GLU A 72 -14.58 5.51 9.68
N ILE A 73 -13.26 5.66 9.55
CA ILE A 73 -12.30 4.59 9.76
C ILE A 73 -11.42 4.97 10.93
N ASP A 74 -11.21 4.04 11.87
CA ASP A 74 -10.28 4.22 12.95
C ASP A 74 -8.85 3.94 12.47
N TYR A 75 -8.08 5.00 12.24
CA TYR A 75 -6.69 4.92 11.81
C TYR A 75 -5.68 4.90 12.96
N ASN A 76 -6.14 4.88 14.20
CA ASN A 76 -5.26 5.07 15.37
C ASN A 76 -4.08 4.11 15.42
N ARG A 77 -4.27 2.87 14.99
CA ARG A 77 -3.20 1.87 14.96
C ARG A 77 -2.04 2.27 14.06
N LEU A 78 -2.30 3.02 13.01
CA LEU A 78 -1.28 3.46 12.05
C LEU A 78 -0.48 4.66 12.53
N LEU A 79 -1.00 5.44 13.47
CA LEU A 79 -0.40 6.73 13.84
C LEU A 79 1.06 6.62 14.31
N PRO A 80 1.45 5.68 15.18
CA PRO A 80 2.84 5.58 15.60
C PRO A 80 3.81 5.27 14.46
N LEU A 81 3.43 4.37 13.57
CA LEU A 81 4.25 4.02 12.40
C LEU A 81 4.27 5.13 11.36
N ALA A 82 3.14 5.78 11.15
CA ALA A 82 3.06 6.94 10.25
C ALA A 82 3.96 8.07 10.72
N LEU A 83 3.95 8.37 12.02
CA LEU A 83 4.83 9.40 12.60
C LEU A 83 6.30 9.10 12.33
N ARG A 84 6.72 7.84 12.43
CA ARG A 84 8.12 7.45 12.26
C ARG A 84 8.53 7.32 10.80
N LYS A 85 7.62 6.85 9.93
CA LYS A 85 7.99 6.38 8.58
C LYS A 85 7.40 7.20 7.45
N VAL A 86 6.16 7.69 7.57
CA VAL A 86 5.47 8.34 6.46
C VAL A 86 5.91 9.79 6.33
N ARG A 87 6.48 10.11 5.17
CA ARG A 87 6.99 11.44 4.86
C ARG A 87 5.98 12.29 4.09
N MET A 88 5.14 11.63 3.32
CA MET A 88 4.07 12.26 2.55
C MET A 88 2.94 11.26 2.37
N LEU A 89 1.71 11.71 2.52
CA LEU A 89 0.50 10.92 2.26
C LEU A 89 -0.23 11.51 1.06
N LEU A 90 -0.45 10.68 0.07
CA LEU A 90 -1.16 11.02 -1.16
C LEU A 90 -2.48 10.26 -1.16
N VAL A 91 -3.59 10.98 -1.09
CA VAL A 91 -4.91 10.36 -0.93
C VAL A 91 -5.69 10.44 -2.23
N LEU A 92 -6.06 9.28 -2.75
CA LEU A 92 -6.95 9.20 -3.92
C LEU A 92 -8.40 9.36 -3.47
N GLY A 93 -9.07 10.36 -3.95
CA GLY A 93 -10.45 10.65 -3.59
C GLY A 93 -10.57 11.54 -2.37
N ASN A 94 -11.62 11.34 -1.55
CA ASN A 94 -11.91 12.20 -0.41
C ASN A 94 -10.88 12.01 0.70
N ALA A 95 -10.07 13.04 0.92
CA ALA A 95 -8.97 13.02 1.90
C ALA A 95 -9.37 13.54 3.29
N GLU A 96 -10.60 13.96 3.50
CA GLU A 96 -11.00 14.66 4.71
C GLU A 96 -10.74 13.86 5.99
N ASN A 97 -11.16 12.58 6.01
CA ASN A 97 -10.98 11.73 7.18
C ASN A 97 -9.49 11.44 7.45
N MET A 98 -8.72 11.22 6.40
CA MET A 98 -7.27 11.00 6.54
C MET A 98 -6.53 12.26 6.97
N LYS A 99 -6.92 13.43 6.49
CA LYS A 99 -6.35 14.70 6.96
C LYS A 99 -6.59 14.90 8.45
N LYS A 100 -7.78 14.56 8.93
CA LYS A 100 -8.08 14.63 10.37
C LYS A 100 -7.22 13.66 11.17
N ALA A 101 -7.09 12.42 10.68
CA ALA A 101 -6.36 11.39 11.41
C ALA A 101 -4.85 11.62 11.40
N PHE A 102 -4.27 11.97 10.27
CA PHE A 102 -2.82 12.02 10.06
C PHE A 102 -2.23 13.43 10.03
N GLY A 103 -3.05 14.46 10.09
CA GLY A 103 -2.57 15.84 9.94
C GLY A 103 -1.52 16.27 10.96
N ALA A 104 -1.54 15.69 12.16
CA ALA A 104 -0.56 15.99 13.21
C ALA A 104 0.70 15.12 13.14
N VAL A 105 0.70 14.02 12.37
CA VAL A 105 1.80 13.05 12.36
C VAL A 105 2.52 12.94 11.02
N VAL A 106 1.86 13.29 9.92
CA VAL A 106 2.46 13.26 8.58
C VAL A 106 2.76 14.67 8.11
N PRO A 107 4.00 14.96 7.69
CA PRO A 107 4.41 16.33 7.33
C PRO A 107 3.64 16.94 6.16
N LYS A 108 3.20 16.12 5.19
CA LYS A 108 2.50 16.61 4.02
C LYS A 108 1.43 15.62 3.58
N ILE A 109 0.21 16.12 3.40
CA ILE A 109 -0.93 15.33 2.91
C ILE A 109 -1.50 16.05 1.69
N VAL A 110 -1.61 15.33 0.57
CA VAL A 110 -2.11 15.88 -0.69
C VAL A 110 -3.30 15.05 -1.16
N GLU A 111 -4.40 15.70 -1.46
CA GLU A 111 -5.55 15.08 -2.10
C GLU A 111 -5.29 15.02 -3.61
N CYS A 112 -5.41 13.81 -4.18
CA CYS A 112 -5.13 13.57 -5.59
C CYS A 112 -6.40 13.11 -6.30
N THR A 113 -6.59 13.57 -7.53
CA THR A 113 -7.77 13.21 -8.32
C THR A 113 -7.64 11.83 -8.97
N ASN A 114 -6.41 11.39 -9.23
CA ASN A 114 -6.16 10.08 -9.86
C ASN A 114 -4.76 9.56 -9.49
N MET A 115 -4.49 8.33 -9.88
CA MET A 115 -3.20 7.68 -9.61
C MET A 115 -2.03 8.38 -10.30
N ALA A 116 -2.23 8.87 -11.51
CA ALA A 116 -1.17 9.58 -12.24
C ALA A 116 -0.69 10.81 -11.46
N GLU A 117 -1.61 11.59 -10.90
CA GLU A 117 -1.30 12.74 -10.05
C GLU A 117 -0.55 12.33 -8.79
N ALA A 118 -1.00 11.27 -8.12
CA ALA A 118 -0.33 10.76 -6.92
C ALA A 118 1.11 10.34 -7.24
N LEU A 119 1.31 9.58 -8.31
CA LEU A 119 2.64 9.14 -8.71
C LEU A 119 3.54 10.27 -9.17
N HIS A 120 2.96 11.32 -9.75
CA HIS A 120 3.70 12.54 -10.09
C HIS A 120 4.29 13.19 -8.82
N HIS A 121 3.48 13.35 -7.77
CA HIS A 121 3.96 13.86 -6.49
C HIS A 121 5.02 12.95 -5.87
N ALA A 122 4.83 11.64 -5.93
CA ALA A 122 5.79 10.67 -5.40
C ALA A 122 7.11 10.70 -6.16
N TYR A 123 7.06 10.82 -7.48
CA TYR A 123 8.24 10.87 -8.35
C TYR A 123 9.10 12.12 -8.06
N PHE A 124 8.47 13.26 -7.84
CA PHE A 124 9.17 14.51 -7.57
C PHE A 124 9.44 14.78 -6.09
N TYR A 125 9.12 13.86 -5.21
CA TYR A 125 9.44 14.01 -3.80
C TYR A 125 10.96 14.07 -3.63
N ASP A 126 11.43 15.13 -2.98
CA ASP A 126 12.86 15.44 -2.87
C ASP A 126 13.48 14.78 -1.63
N SER A 127 13.76 13.49 -1.73
CA SER A 127 14.52 12.74 -0.73
C SER A 127 14.89 11.37 -1.31
N ASP A 128 16.11 10.93 -1.06
CA ASP A 128 16.59 9.65 -1.57
C ASP A 128 16.22 8.46 -0.69
N ASP A 129 15.84 8.70 0.56
CA ASP A 129 15.59 7.65 1.54
C ASP A 129 14.10 7.38 1.73
N VAL A 130 13.37 7.23 0.63
CA VAL A 130 11.95 6.87 0.67
C VAL A 130 11.64 5.80 -0.36
N LYS A 131 10.64 4.98 -0.03
CA LYS A 131 9.98 4.06 -0.94
C LYS A 131 8.57 4.55 -1.18
N VAL A 132 8.04 4.32 -2.36
CA VAL A 132 6.66 4.66 -2.69
C VAL A 132 5.81 3.42 -2.46
N LEU A 133 4.82 3.53 -1.58
CA LEU A 133 3.93 2.43 -1.23
C LEU A 133 2.50 2.80 -1.58
N PHE A 134 1.88 2.02 -2.46
CA PHE A 134 0.43 2.09 -2.67
C PHE A 134 -0.24 1.06 -1.77
N SER A 135 -0.85 1.53 -0.70
CA SER A 135 -1.58 0.71 0.29
C SER A 135 -2.89 1.41 0.60
N PRO A 136 -4.02 0.95 0.03
CA PRO A 136 -5.30 1.67 0.12
C PRO A 136 -5.79 1.97 1.52
N ALA A 137 -5.59 1.05 2.46
CA ALA A 137 -6.04 1.16 3.85
C ALA A 137 -7.56 1.33 4.02
N SER A 138 -8.32 1.15 2.96
CA SER A 138 -9.77 1.21 2.98
C SER A 138 -10.37 0.34 1.89
N SER A 139 -11.58 -0.14 2.12
CA SER A 139 -12.37 -0.80 1.10
C SER A 139 -13.01 0.27 0.22
N SER A 140 -12.74 0.22 -1.07
CA SER A 140 -13.35 1.11 -2.04
C SER A 140 -14.27 0.31 -2.96
N VAL A 141 -14.98 1.01 -3.84
CA VAL A 141 -15.81 0.37 -4.87
C VAL A 141 -14.96 -0.42 -5.86
N ALA A 142 -13.73 0.04 -6.09
CA ALA A 142 -12.79 -0.65 -6.96
C ALA A 142 -12.19 -1.89 -6.28
N THR A 143 -11.95 -2.95 -7.04
CA THR A 143 -11.30 -4.16 -6.55
C THR A 143 -9.80 -3.93 -6.36
N SER A 144 -9.16 -4.78 -5.55
CA SER A 144 -7.70 -4.77 -5.40
C SER A 144 -7.00 -5.00 -6.73
N GLU A 145 -7.55 -5.86 -7.57
CA GLU A 145 -7.03 -6.15 -8.91
C GLU A 145 -7.07 -4.89 -9.80
N ALA A 146 -8.19 -4.21 -9.85
CA ALA A 146 -8.33 -2.98 -10.63
C ALA A 146 -7.37 -1.89 -10.15
N LEU A 147 -7.26 -1.71 -8.83
CA LEU A 147 -6.34 -0.75 -8.23
C LEU A 147 -4.88 -1.10 -8.49
N GLY A 148 -4.54 -2.39 -8.37
CA GLY A 148 -3.19 -2.88 -8.61
C GLY A 148 -2.75 -2.71 -10.04
N GLU A 149 -3.62 -3.01 -10.99
CA GLU A 149 -3.36 -2.80 -12.43
C GLU A 149 -3.21 -1.32 -12.77
N MET A 150 -4.03 -0.47 -12.17
CA MET A 150 -3.95 0.98 -12.34
C MET A 150 -2.61 1.52 -11.87
N PHE A 151 -2.16 1.08 -10.70
CA PHE A 151 -0.85 1.47 -10.17
C PHE A 151 0.29 1.02 -11.09
N LEU A 152 0.28 -0.24 -11.53
CA LEU A 152 1.29 -0.78 -12.44
C LEU A 152 1.34 0.01 -13.76
N HIS A 153 0.17 0.29 -14.34
CA HIS A 153 0.08 1.03 -15.58
C HIS A 153 0.74 2.41 -15.43
N GLU A 154 0.38 3.15 -14.39
CA GLU A 154 0.88 4.50 -14.18
C GLU A 154 2.36 4.52 -13.78
N VAL A 155 2.83 3.53 -13.04
CA VAL A 155 4.27 3.39 -12.72
C VAL A 155 5.07 3.17 -14.01
N ASN A 156 4.57 2.35 -14.92
CA ASN A 156 5.24 2.07 -16.19
C ASN A 156 5.29 3.29 -17.12
N GLU A 157 4.43 4.27 -16.90
CA GLU A 157 4.43 5.54 -17.65
C GLU A 157 5.42 6.57 -17.07
N LEU A 158 5.99 6.32 -15.92
CA LEU A 158 7.02 7.19 -15.35
C LEU A 158 8.35 6.97 -16.11
#